data_ece0a4271379a65721494edd985e0bff
#
_entry.id   ece0a4271379a65721494edd985e0bff
#
_cell.length_a   1.000
_cell.length_b   1.000
_cell.length_c   1.000
_cell.angle_alpha   90.00
_cell.angle_beta   90.00
_cell.angle_gamma   90.00
#
_symmetry.space_group_name_H-M   'P 1'
#
loop_
_entity.id
_entity.type
_entity.pdbx_description
1 polymer ?
#
loop_
_entity_poly.entity_id
_entity_poly.type
_entity_poly.pdbx_seq_one_letter_code
_entity_poly.pdbx_strand_id
1 'polypeptide(L)'
;MMKKIISVLLALAVLLTLFASCGGRQDKYADSLRIGTTALPKNLNPYSSTASSSTFFVSLFYDTILGSDATPVGYEEGVTYTFPDGSVYTPVDTAKNPLSFTDGLLEAAGALPKEEGSLYGYEYFDPTEEQWAEQCKRESIQFGIDETGNEIVETEEEFMARALIAVPKTNWMRFRFKVVDGHSWNDGTPFTAEDIKFSLDYIIKHAGSFGSQAYFLTDYYSSEVVDGDLVFTLASNNYTSMKAICNSIVILPKHIWETIRNPAKEKNLSPVGTGAYYIAEGDYIEDSTITATLRSDYDAALLAKMFAGDPIQNISVILMSNEDVLINALREGSIDLMMDSVKPSKAYAVANNSAYDAVEICAVNSDFVTTLLFNVGPYGAFRDGGFNGYSEEIRQAISLCLDQELLISEVLHGMGVEVGDCLVQDYYAHAYVDENGEYVYHKTDVDAANALLDTTSYKMDANGSRGIDLTVFATPDNEVTVKAIASQLHKIGITIHYDQATSTYADDIKQQNHADFDMIINSVTFTADKLMMYSARYGVYPNDGGVRLFNYSGIVDETLIEMISEMELAADTAEQYALCREVQKYIADLYIELPLFAENTITFYTSQKWDGWVEVEGSSIWNSYSIRYLHEIGA
;
A
#
# COMPACT_ATOMS: atom_id res chain seq x y z
N MET A 1 -3.49 -3.39 61.63
CA MET A 1 -2.17 -2.80 61.39
C MET A 1 -1.19 -3.84 60.81
N MET A 2 -1.01 -5.01 61.45
CA MET A 2 -0.07 -6.07 61.03
C MET A 2 -0.29 -6.59 59.59
N LYS A 3 -1.55 -6.79 59.12
CA LYS A 3 -1.83 -7.25 57.73
C LYS A 3 -1.44 -6.21 56.67
N LYS A 4 -1.53 -4.91 56.93
CA LYS A 4 -1.07 -3.87 55.98
C LYS A 4 0.45 -3.77 55.94
N ILE A 5 1.15 -4.05 57.03
CA ILE A 5 2.63 -4.07 57.06
C ILE A 5 3.17 -5.29 56.30
N ILE A 6 2.51 -6.44 56.42
CA ILE A 6 2.88 -7.65 55.65
C ILE A 6 2.66 -7.46 54.15
N SER A 7 1.57 -6.80 53.71
CA SER A 7 1.32 -6.51 52.31
C SER A 7 2.34 -5.54 51.72
N VAL A 8 2.76 -4.53 52.48
CA VAL A 8 3.80 -3.58 52.05
C VAL A 8 5.18 -4.25 52.00
N LEU A 9 5.49 -5.13 52.96
CA LEU A 9 6.74 -5.90 52.97
C LEU A 9 6.79 -6.94 51.82
N LEU A 10 5.64 -7.56 51.48
CA LEU A 10 5.56 -8.44 50.31
C LEU A 10 5.71 -7.66 48.98
N ALA A 11 5.09 -6.49 48.87
CA ALA A 11 5.23 -5.63 47.70
C ALA A 11 6.67 -5.08 47.55
N LEU A 12 7.33 -4.73 48.68
CA LEU A 12 8.75 -4.35 48.66
C LEU A 12 9.67 -5.53 48.35
N ALA A 13 9.36 -6.74 48.81
CA ALA A 13 10.13 -7.94 48.48
C ALA A 13 9.99 -8.33 47.00
N VAL A 14 8.80 -8.16 46.41
CA VAL A 14 8.58 -8.35 44.95
C VAL A 14 9.30 -7.28 44.14
N LEU A 15 9.27 -6.00 44.61
CA LEU A 15 10.05 -4.93 43.97
C LEU A 15 11.57 -5.16 44.12
N LEU A 16 12.05 -5.62 45.31
CA LEU A 16 13.47 -5.92 45.51
C LEU A 16 13.92 -7.16 44.70
N THR A 17 13.05 -8.14 44.46
CA THR A 17 13.40 -9.26 43.54
C THR A 17 13.40 -8.84 42.07
N LEU A 18 12.61 -7.85 41.69
CA LEU A 18 12.68 -7.24 40.36
C LEU A 18 13.98 -6.41 40.17
N PHE A 19 14.46 -5.72 41.20
CA PHE A 19 15.73 -5.00 41.14
C PHE A 19 16.96 -5.87 41.42
N ALA A 20 16.86 -7.01 42.11
CA ALA A 20 17.96 -7.95 42.30
C ALA A 20 18.21 -8.87 41.10
N SER A 21 17.30 -8.89 40.11
CA SER A 21 17.47 -9.55 38.83
C SER A 21 18.36 -8.72 37.86
N CYS A 22 18.73 -7.48 38.20
CA CYS A 22 19.63 -6.64 37.40
C CYS A 22 21.13 -6.93 37.60
N GLY A 23 21.50 -8.05 38.21
CA GLY A 23 22.87 -8.52 38.31
C GLY A 23 23.17 -9.62 37.29
N GLY A 24 23.62 -9.26 36.08
CA GLY A 24 24.29 -10.22 35.19
C GLY A 24 23.40 -11.04 34.25
N ARG A 25 22.17 -10.63 33.91
CA ARG A 25 21.59 -11.05 32.66
C ARG A 25 22.24 -10.18 31.56
N GLN A 26 23.10 -10.78 30.76
CA GLN A 26 23.34 -10.27 29.41
C GLN A 26 21.96 -9.96 28.81
N ASP A 27 21.75 -8.72 28.37
CA ASP A 27 20.51 -8.36 27.69
C ASP A 27 20.39 -9.32 26.51
N LYS A 28 19.39 -10.19 26.51
CA LYS A 28 19.18 -11.21 25.45
C LYS A 28 19.14 -10.57 24.06
N TYR A 29 18.87 -9.27 24.01
CA TYR A 29 18.69 -8.48 22.80
C TYR A 29 19.83 -7.46 22.57
N ALA A 30 20.92 -7.54 23.34
CA ALA A 30 22.03 -6.59 23.23
C ALA A 30 22.62 -6.52 21.81
N ASP A 31 22.65 -7.67 21.12
CA ASP A 31 23.20 -7.81 19.78
C ASP A 31 22.10 -7.78 18.68
N SER A 32 20.89 -7.31 19.04
CA SER A 32 19.74 -7.23 18.13
C SER A 32 19.47 -5.78 17.73
N LEU A 33 18.95 -5.59 16.52
CA LEU A 33 18.15 -4.41 16.21
C LEU A 33 16.82 -4.55 16.95
N ARG A 34 16.50 -3.62 17.85
CA ARG A 34 15.36 -3.69 18.75
C ARG A 34 14.26 -2.76 18.26
N ILE A 35 13.11 -3.32 17.95
CA ILE A 35 11.97 -2.60 17.41
C ILE A 35 10.83 -2.69 18.42
N GLY A 36 10.24 -1.56 18.78
CA GLY A 36 9.12 -1.50 19.71
C GLY A 36 7.79 -1.41 18.96
N THR A 37 6.74 -2.06 19.48
CA THR A 37 5.38 -1.96 18.96
C THR A 37 4.35 -2.05 20.08
N THR A 38 3.14 -1.49 19.87
CA THR A 38 1.99 -1.67 20.76
C THR A 38 1.17 -2.91 20.43
N ALA A 39 1.43 -3.57 19.30
CA ALA A 39 0.69 -4.74 18.86
C ALA A 39 1.59 -5.74 18.12
N LEU A 40 1.89 -6.86 18.76
CA LEU A 40 2.54 -7.99 18.08
C LEU A 40 1.56 -8.75 17.21
N PRO A 41 2.02 -9.27 16.06
CA PRO A 41 1.17 -10.07 15.19
C PRO A 41 0.80 -11.40 15.86
N LYS A 42 -0.48 -11.73 15.82
CA LYS A 42 -1.03 -13.03 16.24
C LYS A 42 -1.19 -14.00 15.07
N ASN A 43 -0.83 -13.54 13.89
CA ASN A 43 -0.94 -14.24 12.63
C ASN A 43 0.21 -13.78 11.71
N LEU A 44 1.01 -14.74 11.25
CA LEU A 44 2.11 -14.53 10.29
C LEU A 44 1.82 -15.19 8.93
N ASN A 45 0.56 -15.49 8.66
CA ASN A 45 0.12 -15.95 7.36
C ASN A 45 0.22 -14.78 6.35
N PRO A 46 1.01 -14.90 5.29
CA PRO A 46 1.28 -13.79 4.38
C PRO A 46 0.03 -13.25 3.67
N TYR A 47 -1.03 -14.04 3.61
CA TYR A 47 -2.24 -13.70 2.85
C TYR A 47 -3.48 -13.38 3.70
N SER A 48 -3.46 -13.65 4.97
CA SER A 48 -4.62 -13.38 5.85
C SER A 48 -4.33 -12.32 6.91
N SER A 49 -3.12 -11.80 6.97
CA SER A 49 -2.75 -10.77 7.92
C SER A 49 -2.68 -9.40 7.25
N THR A 50 -3.46 -8.44 7.75
CA THR A 50 -3.51 -7.06 7.27
C THR A 50 -2.84 -6.07 8.23
N ALA A 51 -2.34 -6.54 9.38
CA ALA A 51 -1.68 -5.67 10.34
C ALA A 51 -0.26 -5.31 9.88
N SER A 52 0.14 -4.05 9.99
CA SER A 52 1.47 -3.56 9.59
C SER A 52 2.61 -4.35 10.23
N SER A 53 2.46 -4.76 11.51
CA SER A 53 3.43 -5.61 12.19
C SER A 53 3.59 -7.00 11.56
N SER A 54 2.53 -7.56 10.99
CA SER A 54 2.60 -8.85 10.29
C SER A 54 3.27 -8.70 8.93
N THR A 55 2.97 -7.64 8.19
CA THR A 55 3.60 -7.32 6.90
C THR A 55 5.10 -7.15 7.07
N PHE A 56 5.53 -6.48 8.14
CA PHE A 56 6.94 -6.35 8.50
C PHE A 56 7.64 -7.72 8.59
N PHE A 57 7.07 -8.67 9.35
CA PHE A 57 7.67 -10.00 9.49
C PHE A 57 7.59 -10.81 8.19
N VAL A 58 6.49 -10.69 7.45
CA VAL A 58 6.34 -11.38 6.16
C VAL A 58 7.47 -10.98 5.22
N SER A 59 7.84 -9.70 5.17
CA SER A 59 8.95 -9.21 4.33
C SER A 59 10.33 -9.73 4.74
N LEU A 60 10.51 -10.17 5.98
CA LEU A 60 11.77 -10.78 6.45
C LEU A 60 11.88 -12.27 6.12
N PHE A 61 10.74 -12.95 6.05
CA PHE A 61 10.69 -14.42 5.94
C PHE A 61 10.40 -14.90 4.52
N TYR A 62 9.72 -14.09 3.73
CA TYR A 62 9.25 -14.47 2.40
C TYR A 62 9.70 -13.48 1.35
N ASP A 63 9.97 -14.02 0.18
CA ASP A 63 10.19 -13.20 -1.00
C ASP A 63 8.95 -13.21 -1.90
N THR A 64 8.79 -12.16 -2.68
CA THR A 64 7.91 -12.10 -3.83
C THR A 64 8.66 -12.57 -5.08
N ILE A 65 7.96 -12.71 -6.20
CA ILE A 65 8.61 -13.09 -7.47
C ILE A 65 9.61 -12.00 -7.90
N LEU A 66 9.25 -10.74 -7.71
CA LEU A 66 10.13 -9.58 -7.89
C LEU A 66 10.05 -8.67 -6.65
N GLY A 67 11.12 -7.90 -6.40
CA GLY A 67 11.12 -6.89 -5.35
C GLY A 67 10.33 -5.64 -5.72
N SER A 68 9.93 -4.88 -4.70
CA SER A 68 9.43 -3.53 -4.87
C SER A 68 10.58 -2.53 -4.87
N ASP A 69 10.44 -1.51 -5.71
CA ASP A 69 11.43 -0.46 -5.87
C ASP A 69 11.02 0.81 -5.11
N ALA A 70 12.00 1.49 -4.55
CA ALA A 70 11.82 2.78 -3.90
C ALA A 70 13.04 3.69 -4.14
N THR A 71 12.83 4.99 -4.15
CA THR A 71 13.91 5.97 -4.29
C THR A 71 14.19 6.61 -2.94
N PRO A 72 15.44 6.60 -2.45
CA PRO A 72 15.82 7.28 -1.20
C PRO A 72 15.53 8.79 -1.25
N VAL A 73 15.09 9.36 -0.13
CA VAL A 73 14.87 10.81 0.01
C VAL A 73 16.20 11.57 -0.19
N GLY A 74 16.12 12.69 -0.90
CA GLY A 74 17.29 13.53 -1.18
C GLY A 74 18.17 13.05 -2.33
N TYR A 75 17.77 11.99 -3.04
CA TYR A 75 18.45 11.54 -4.25
C TYR A 75 17.67 11.99 -5.49
N GLU A 76 18.42 12.51 -6.48
CA GLU A 76 17.85 13.02 -7.73
C GLU A 76 17.97 12.00 -8.86
N GLU A 77 16.92 11.83 -9.64
CA GLU A 77 16.93 10.94 -10.81
C GLU A 77 18.07 11.30 -11.78
N GLY A 78 18.77 10.27 -12.27
CA GLY A 78 19.89 10.41 -13.20
C GLY A 78 21.19 10.93 -12.59
N VAL A 79 21.22 11.31 -11.31
CA VAL A 79 22.44 11.68 -10.59
C VAL A 79 23.07 10.44 -9.96
N THR A 80 24.35 10.22 -10.21
CA THR A 80 25.07 9.07 -9.65
C THR A 80 25.61 9.39 -8.27
N TYR A 81 25.22 8.61 -7.27
CA TYR A 81 25.69 8.69 -5.89
C TYR A 81 26.61 7.52 -5.58
N THR A 82 27.65 7.78 -4.79
CA THR A 82 28.54 6.74 -4.28
C THR A 82 28.34 6.62 -2.77
N PHE A 83 27.93 5.43 -2.33
CA PHE A 83 27.73 5.14 -0.91
C PHE A 83 29.05 4.88 -0.17
N PRO A 84 29.03 4.91 1.18
CA PRO A 84 30.24 4.70 1.99
C PRO A 84 30.96 3.36 1.74
N ASP A 85 30.24 2.33 1.32
CA ASP A 85 30.80 1.02 0.96
C ASP A 85 31.43 0.97 -0.44
N GLY A 86 31.39 2.11 -1.16
CA GLY A 86 31.89 2.22 -2.52
C GLY A 86 30.92 1.74 -3.60
N SER A 87 29.72 1.27 -3.23
CA SER A 87 28.67 0.96 -4.20
C SER A 87 28.15 2.24 -4.85
N VAL A 88 27.69 2.13 -6.10
CA VAL A 88 27.24 3.25 -6.91
C VAL A 88 25.78 3.06 -7.24
N TYR A 89 24.98 4.10 -6.98
CA TYR A 89 23.55 4.12 -7.29
C TYR A 89 23.20 5.36 -8.11
N THR A 90 22.50 5.15 -9.18
CA THR A 90 21.89 6.23 -9.96
C THR A 90 20.39 6.01 -9.94
N PRO A 91 19.60 6.83 -9.25
CA PRO A 91 18.16 6.77 -9.31
C PRO A 91 17.73 6.90 -10.77
N VAL A 92 17.19 5.84 -11.28
CA VAL A 92 16.57 5.77 -12.60
C VAL A 92 15.22 5.11 -12.38
N ASP A 93 14.42 4.99 -13.40
CA ASP A 93 13.19 4.23 -13.38
C ASP A 93 13.22 3.13 -12.30
N THR A 94 12.28 3.16 -11.35
CA THR A 94 12.19 2.28 -10.19
C THR A 94 12.30 0.81 -10.53
N ALA A 95 11.83 0.41 -11.72
CA ALA A 95 11.97 -0.95 -12.24
C ALA A 95 13.42 -1.48 -12.35
N LYS A 96 14.42 -0.69 -12.04
CA LYS A 96 15.85 -1.03 -12.15
C LYS A 96 16.63 -0.77 -10.86
N ASN A 97 15.94 -0.61 -9.74
CA ASN A 97 16.61 -0.34 -8.46
C ASN A 97 17.54 -1.49 -8.08
N PRO A 98 18.89 -1.27 -8.06
CA PRO A 98 19.84 -2.33 -7.76
C PRO A 98 19.85 -2.77 -6.30
N LEU A 99 19.10 -2.10 -5.43
CA LEU A 99 19.03 -2.38 -4.00
C LEU A 99 17.77 -3.14 -3.57
N SER A 100 16.95 -3.60 -4.53
CA SER A 100 15.79 -4.43 -4.23
C SER A 100 16.22 -5.76 -3.60
N PHE A 101 15.57 -6.17 -2.51
CA PHE A 101 15.87 -7.41 -1.80
C PHE A 101 15.59 -8.68 -2.61
N THR A 102 14.64 -8.62 -3.50
CA THR A 102 14.08 -9.80 -4.15
C THR A 102 14.56 -10.01 -5.58
N ASP A 103 15.47 -9.17 -6.07
CA ASP A 103 16.11 -9.34 -7.39
C ASP A 103 16.86 -10.67 -7.56
N GLY A 104 16.93 -11.47 -6.52
CA GLY A 104 17.70 -12.70 -6.51
C GLY A 104 16.93 -13.97 -6.85
N LEU A 105 15.59 -13.99 -6.75
CA LEU A 105 14.83 -15.26 -6.91
C LEU A 105 14.62 -15.67 -8.35
N LEU A 106 14.41 -14.69 -9.25
CA LEU A 106 14.23 -14.96 -10.67
C LEU A 106 15.17 -14.08 -11.51
N GLU A 107 15.84 -14.71 -12.44
CA GLU A 107 16.52 -14.03 -13.54
C GLU A 107 15.70 -14.19 -14.80
N ALA A 108 15.59 -13.11 -15.61
CA ALA A 108 14.98 -13.25 -16.92
C ALA A 108 15.72 -14.31 -17.72
N ALA A 109 15.04 -15.40 -18.03
CA ALA A 109 15.63 -16.44 -18.86
C ALA A 109 15.88 -15.87 -20.25
N GLY A 110 17.10 -15.89 -20.73
CA GLY A 110 17.44 -15.39 -22.07
C GLY A 110 16.76 -16.13 -23.23
N ALA A 111 15.75 -16.95 -22.93
CA ALA A 111 15.03 -17.79 -23.88
C ALA A 111 13.93 -17.05 -24.66
N LEU A 112 13.40 -15.95 -24.12
CA LEU A 112 12.40 -15.12 -24.79
C LEU A 112 13.04 -13.82 -25.27
N PRO A 113 12.67 -13.34 -26.47
CA PRO A 113 13.16 -12.05 -26.95
C PRO A 113 12.68 -10.94 -26.03
N LYS A 114 13.55 -9.96 -25.77
CA LYS A 114 13.19 -8.72 -25.07
C LYS A 114 12.84 -7.67 -26.10
N GLU A 115 11.73 -6.98 -25.88
CA GLU A 115 11.53 -5.69 -26.54
C GLU A 115 12.43 -4.63 -25.91
N GLU A 116 12.82 -3.65 -26.72
CA GLU A 116 13.65 -2.55 -26.26
C GLU A 116 12.92 -1.78 -25.14
N GLY A 117 13.52 -1.76 -23.94
CA GLY A 117 12.92 -1.16 -22.75
C GLY A 117 12.22 -2.11 -21.80
N SER A 118 11.98 -3.38 -22.14
CA SER A 118 11.43 -4.38 -21.22
C SER A 118 12.51 -4.96 -20.32
N LEU A 119 12.16 -5.20 -19.03
CA LEU A 119 13.06 -5.84 -18.06
C LEU A 119 13.21 -7.34 -18.30
N TYR A 120 12.13 -8.00 -18.74
CA TYR A 120 12.03 -9.45 -18.89
C TYR A 120 11.65 -9.81 -20.32
N GLY A 121 12.18 -10.94 -20.81
CA GLY A 121 11.78 -11.48 -22.09
C GLY A 121 10.34 -11.95 -22.04
N TYR A 122 9.55 -11.56 -23.03
CA TYR A 122 8.18 -12.02 -23.21
C TYR A 122 7.86 -12.21 -24.69
N GLU A 123 6.79 -12.95 -24.95
CA GLU A 123 6.23 -13.10 -26.29
C GLU A 123 4.72 -12.86 -26.25
N TYR A 124 4.20 -12.30 -27.33
CA TYR A 124 2.75 -12.26 -27.59
C TYR A 124 2.32 -13.50 -28.35
N PHE A 125 1.13 -13.98 -28.04
CA PHE A 125 0.48 -15.05 -28.78
C PHE A 125 -1.04 -14.93 -28.74
N ASP A 126 -1.72 -15.50 -29.72
CA ASP A 126 -3.17 -15.57 -29.71
C ASP A 126 -3.62 -16.87 -29.00
N PRO A 127 -4.52 -16.78 -27.99
CA PRO A 127 -5.02 -17.97 -27.33
C PRO A 127 -5.88 -18.81 -28.28
N THR A 128 -5.97 -20.11 -27.98
CA THR A 128 -7.00 -20.95 -28.60
C THR A 128 -8.38 -20.57 -28.08
N GLU A 129 -9.46 -20.92 -28.82
CA GLU A 129 -10.83 -20.71 -28.37
C GLU A 129 -11.10 -21.39 -27.02
N GLU A 130 -10.50 -22.55 -26.76
CA GLU A 130 -10.63 -23.27 -25.50
C GLU A 130 -9.96 -22.51 -24.33
N GLN A 131 -8.75 -22.02 -24.51
CA GLN A 131 -8.03 -21.21 -23.52
C GLN A 131 -8.77 -19.92 -23.20
N TRP A 132 -9.25 -19.25 -24.23
CA TRP A 132 -10.04 -18.03 -24.05
C TRP A 132 -11.34 -18.29 -23.30
N ALA A 133 -12.10 -19.32 -23.65
CA ALA A 133 -13.34 -19.69 -22.97
C ALA A 133 -13.10 -20.12 -21.51
N GLU A 134 -11.97 -20.81 -21.22
CA GLU A 134 -11.59 -21.20 -19.88
C GLU A 134 -11.29 -19.97 -19.00
N GLN A 135 -10.54 -18.99 -19.53
CA GLN A 135 -10.25 -17.75 -18.79
C GLN A 135 -11.52 -16.95 -18.53
N CYS A 136 -12.36 -16.77 -19.52
CA CYS A 136 -13.65 -16.14 -19.38
C CYS A 136 -14.48 -16.78 -18.25
N LYS A 137 -14.51 -18.09 -18.20
CA LYS A 137 -15.18 -18.84 -17.13
C LYS A 137 -14.57 -18.58 -15.76
N ARG A 138 -13.27 -18.52 -15.66
CA ARG A 138 -12.55 -18.26 -14.40
C ARG A 138 -12.87 -16.87 -13.84
N GLU A 139 -12.81 -15.84 -14.67
CA GLU A 139 -13.12 -14.46 -14.27
C GLU A 139 -14.56 -14.32 -13.76
N SER A 140 -15.51 -14.98 -14.42
CA SER A 140 -16.90 -14.91 -13.97
C SER A 140 -17.15 -15.56 -12.61
N ILE A 141 -16.47 -16.66 -12.30
CA ILE A 141 -16.58 -17.33 -10.99
C ILE A 141 -15.98 -16.45 -9.89
N GLN A 142 -14.92 -15.71 -10.18
CA GLN A 142 -14.26 -14.84 -9.21
C GLN A 142 -15.14 -13.68 -8.74
N PHE A 143 -16.06 -13.20 -9.61
CA PHE A 143 -16.99 -12.10 -9.33
C PHE A 143 -18.47 -12.53 -9.25
N GLY A 144 -18.75 -13.82 -9.39
CA GLY A 144 -20.10 -14.40 -9.44
C GLY A 144 -20.74 -14.62 -8.07
N ILE A 145 -20.56 -13.68 -7.12
CA ILE A 145 -21.21 -13.71 -5.81
C ILE A 145 -22.19 -12.53 -5.75
N ASP A 146 -23.47 -12.80 -5.43
CA ASP A 146 -24.47 -11.77 -5.23
C ASP A 146 -24.26 -10.98 -3.93
N GLU A 147 -25.03 -9.91 -3.76
CA GLU A 147 -24.97 -9.00 -2.60
C GLU A 147 -25.21 -9.73 -1.25
N THR A 148 -25.69 -10.96 -1.28
CA THR A 148 -25.96 -11.77 -0.08
C THR A 148 -24.90 -12.86 0.15
N GLY A 149 -23.89 -12.92 -0.72
CA GLY A 149 -22.81 -13.91 -0.67
C GLY A 149 -23.19 -15.27 -1.29
N ASN A 150 -24.24 -15.33 -2.10
CA ASN A 150 -24.62 -16.53 -2.83
C ASN A 150 -24.02 -16.51 -4.23
N GLU A 151 -23.73 -17.71 -4.75
CA GLU A 151 -23.30 -17.90 -6.13
C GLU A 151 -24.39 -17.41 -7.11
N ILE A 152 -24.05 -16.48 -8.01
CA ILE A 152 -24.97 -16.02 -9.06
C ILE A 152 -25.10 -17.17 -10.06
N VAL A 153 -26.30 -17.73 -10.15
CA VAL A 153 -26.62 -18.74 -11.15
C VAL A 153 -27.01 -18.02 -12.43
N GLU A 154 -26.04 -17.83 -13.31
CA GLU A 154 -26.27 -17.27 -14.64
C GLU A 154 -26.55 -18.38 -15.67
N THR A 155 -27.24 -18.05 -16.72
CA THR A 155 -27.31 -18.90 -17.91
C THR A 155 -25.98 -18.87 -18.65
N GLU A 156 -25.67 -19.92 -19.40
CA GLU A 156 -24.42 -19.98 -20.21
C GLU A 156 -24.33 -18.80 -21.20
N GLU A 157 -25.45 -18.32 -21.73
CA GLU A 157 -25.53 -17.21 -22.65
C GLU A 157 -25.25 -15.85 -21.97
N GLU A 158 -25.80 -15.61 -20.78
CA GLU A 158 -25.52 -14.42 -19.96
C GLU A 158 -24.05 -14.39 -19.54
N PHE A 159 -23.53 -15.53 -19.12
CA PHE A 159 -22.13 -15.73 -18.78
C PHE A 159 -21.20 -15.41 -19.95
N MET A 160 -21.45 -15.99 -21.13
CA MET A 160 -20.61 -15.76 -22.31
C MET A 160 -20.68 -14.31 -22.81
N ALA A 161 -21.82 -13.66 -22.72
CA ALA A 161 -21.95 -12.24 -23.09
C ALA A 161 -21.14 -11.33 -22.17
N ARG A 162 -21.06 -11.66 -20.90
CA ARG A 162 -20.27 -10.95 -19.89
C ARG A 162 -18.77 -11.14 -20.09
N ALA A 163 -18.35 -12.38 -20.23
CA ALA A 163 -16.96 -12.75 -20.38
C ALA A 163 -16.32 -12.21 -21.66
N LEU A 164 -17.10 -12.05 -22.72
CA LEU A 164 -16.65 -11.55 -24.03
C LEU A 164 -16.07 -10.12 -24.00
N ILE A 165 -16.32 -9.35 -22.95
CA ILE A 165 -15.90 -7.95 -22.84
C ILE A 165 -14.60 -7.81 -22.03
N ALA A 166 -14.32 -8.74 -21.11
CA ALA A 166 -13.21 -8.64 -20.16
C ALA A 166 -11.91 -9.30 -20.62
N VAL A 167 -11.98 -10.40 -21.38
CA VAL A 167 -10.79 -11.18 -21.80
C VAL A 167 -10.46 -10.94 -23.26
N PRO A 168 -9.28 -10.39 -23.61
CA PRO A 168 -8.91 -10.20 -25.02
C PRO A 168 -8.74 -11.54 -25.73
N LYS A 169 -9.16 -11.59 -27.00
CA LYS A 169 -9.02 -12.78 -27.87
C LYS A 169 -7.68 -12.89 -28.56
N THR A 170 -6.83 -11.88 -28.41
CA THR A 170 -5.54 -11.78 -29.08
C THR A 170 -4.50 -11.19 -28.14
N ASN A 171 -3.23 -11.38 -28.49
CA ASN A 171 -2.10 -10.74 -27.81
C ASN A 171 -1.99 -11.07 -26.32
N TRP A 172 -2.22 -12.30 -25.93
CA TRP A 172 -1.84 -12.75 -24.60
C TRP A 172 -0.32 -12.74 -24.46
N MET A 173 0.16 -12.53 -23.24
CA MET A 173 1.59 -12.46 -22.94
C MET A 173 2.07 -13.73 -22.26
N ARG A 174 3.27 -14.17 -22.64
CA ARG A 174 3.97 -15.27 -21.99
C ARG A 174 5.37 -14.81 -21.59
N PHE A 175 5.71 -15.03 -20.32
CA PHE A 175 7.01 -14.72 -19.73
C PHE A 175 7.72 -16.01 -19.35
N ARG A 176 9.03 -16.02 -19.45
CA ARG A 176 9.87 -17.10 -18.97
C ARG A 176 10.91 -16.58 -18.01
N PHE A 177 10.97 -17.17 -16.81
CA PHE A 177 11.87 -16.78 -15.74
C PHE A 177 12.74 -17.96 -15.32
N LYS A 178 14.03 -17.73 -15.20
CA LYS A 178 14.97 -18.68 -14.63
C LYS A 178 14.94 -18.53 -13.11
N VAL A 179 14.78 -19.64 -12.39
CA VAL A 179 14.87 -19.66 -10.93
C VAL A 179 16.34 -19.73 -10.51
N VAL A 180 16.73 -18.95 -9.51
CA VAL A 180 18.10 -18.92 -8.97
C VAL A 180 18.48 -20.29 -8.42
N ASP A 181 19.60 -20.81 -8.88
CA ASP A 181 20.12 -22.12 -8.45
C ASP A 181 20.66 -22.05 -7.01
N GLY A 182 20.38 -23.11 -6.24
CA GLY A 182 20.95 -23.30 -4.90
C GLY A 182 20.20 -22.57 -3.78
N HIS A 183 19.12 -21.86 -4.08
CA HIS A 183 18.26 -21.26 -3.07
C HIS A 183 17.42 -22.32 -2.35
N SER A 184 17.17 -22.14 -1.05
CA SER A 184 16.44 -23.10 -0.23
C SER A 184 15.47 -22.41 0.73
N TRP A 185 14.42 -23.12 1.10
CA TRP A 185 13.60 -22.78 2.26
C TRP A 185 14.43 -22.86 3.55
N ASN A 186 14.00 -22.15 4.60
CA ASN A 186 14.73 -22.14 5.88
C ASN A 186 14.68 -23.48 6.64
N ASP A 187 13.92 -24.44 6.17
CA ASP A 187 13.92 -25.82 6.66
C ASP A 187 14.89 -26.74 5.87
N GLY A 188 15.62 -26.19 4.91
CA GLY A 188 16.59 -26.86 4.07
C GLY A 188 16.01 -27.53 2.82
N THR A 189 14.70 -27.43 2.59
CA THR A 189 14.07 -27.93 1.35
C THR A 189 14.51 -27.06 0.18
N PRO A 190 14.92 -27.62 -0.97
CA PRO A 190 15.27 -26.82 -2.16
C PRO A 190 14.08 -25.98 -2.64
N PHE A 191 14.34 -24.71 -2.97
CA PHE A 191 13.40 -23.84 -3.64
C PHE A 191 13.44 -24.09 -5.15
N THR A 192 12.26 -24.15 -5.77
CA THR A 192 12.14 -24.45 -7.21
C THR A 192 11.03 -23.65 -7.86
N ALA A 193 11.01 -23.63 -9.20
CA ALA A 193 9.91 -23.05 -9.98
C ALA A 193 8.53 -23.68 -9.66
N GLU A 194 8.50 -24.91 -9.16
CA GLU A 194 7.28 -25.58 -8.71
C GLU A 194 6.64 -24.90 -7.48
N ASP A 195 7.42 -24.28 -6.62
CA ASP A 195 6.90 -23.53 -5.46
C ASP A 195 6.20 -22.24 -5.91
N ILE A 196 6.76 -21.54 -6.91
CA ILE A 196 6.17 -20.35 -7.48
C ILE A 196 4.86 -20.71 -8.20
N LYS A 197 4.91 -21.70 -9.09
CA LYS A 197 3.73 -22.23 -9.77
C LYS A 197 2.64 -22.62 -8.76
N PHE A 198 3.01 -23.38 -7.72
CA PHE A 198 2.09 -23.78 -6.68
C PHE A 198 1.43 -22.57 -6.01
N SER A 199 2.19 -21.52 -5.69
CA SER A 199 1.68 -20.33 -5.00
C SER A 199 0.62 -19.62 -5.81
N LEU A 200 0.86 -19.42 -7.11
CA LEU A 200 -0.09 -18.80 -8.03
C LEU A 200 -1.38 -19.64 -8.14
N ASP A 201 -1.25 -20.92 -8.40
CA ASP A 201 -2.40 -21.83 -8.52
C ASP A 201 -3.17 -21.97 -7.21
N TYR A 202 -2.45 -21.96 -6.06
CA TYR A 202 -3.03 -22.10 -4.74
C TYR A 202 -3.89 -20.88 -4.34
N ILE A 203 -3.43 -19.68 -4.66
CA ILE A 203 -4.18 -18.43 -4.39
C ILE A 203 -5.47 -18.42 -5.19
N ILE A 204 -5.41 -18.75 -6.48
CA ILE A 204 -6.59 -18.83 -7.34
C ILE A 204 -7.59 -19.86 -6.81
N LYS A 205 -7.10 -21.06 -6.47
CA LYS A 205 -7.93 -22.12 -5.90
C LYS A 205 -8.64 -21.71 -4.61
N HIS A 206 -8.03 -20.82 -3.85
CA HIS A 206 -8.52 -20.33 -2.56
C HIS A 206 -8.90 -18.84 -2.60
N ALA A 207 -9.32 -18.33 -3.75
CA ALA A 207 -9.64 -16.90 -3.97
C ALA A 207 -10.63 -16.34 -2.94
N GLY A 208 -11.64 -17.10 -2.54
CA GLY A 208 -12.57 -16.72 -1.48
C GLY A 208 -11.93 -16.53 -0.08
N SER A 209 -10.70 -17.05 0.13
CA SER A 209 -9.93 -16.85 1.37
C SER A 209 -8.87 -15.76 1.26
N PHE A 210 -8.48 -15.39 0.04
CA PHE A 210 -7.36 -14.52 -0.29
C PHE A 210 -7.78 -13.39 -1.25
N GLY A 211 -8.99 -12.85 -1.07
CA GLY A 211 -9.65 -11.95 -2.01
C GLY A 211 -8.78 -10.82 -2.58
N SER A 212 -7.99 -10.13 -1.74
CA SER A 212 -7.11 -9.05 -2.20
C SER A 212 -5.95 -9.54 -3.08
N GLN A 213 -5.38 -10.70 -2.77
CA GLN A 213 -4.29 -11.29 -3.56
C GLN A 213 -4.81 -11.95 -4.82
N ALA A 214 -5.98 -12.59 -4.75
CA ALA A 214 -6.63 -13.16 -5.92
C ALA A 214 -6.98 -12.08 -6.96
N TYR A 215 -7.26 -10.84 -6.52
CA TYR A 215 -7.48 -9.71 -7.41
C TYR A 215 -6.26 -9.40 -8.29
N PHE A 216 -5.03 -9.48 -7.76
CA PHE A 216 -3.81 -9.31 -8.56
C PHE A 216 -3.62 -10.41 -9.61
N LEU A 217 -4.30 -11.55 -9.46
CA LEU A 217 -4.22 -12.68 -10.40
C LEU A 217 -5.37 -12.71 -11.42
N THR A 218 -6.12 -11.61 -11.59
CA THR A 218 -7.23 -11.55 -12.56
C THR A 218 -6.79 -11.90 -13.97
N ASP A 219 -5.68 -11.33 -14.42
CA ASP A 219 -5.13 -11.58 -15.76
C ASP A 219 -4.27 -12.86 -15.83
N TYR A 220 -3.99 -13.51 -14.71
CA TYR A 220 -3.21 -14.73 -14.70
C TYR A 220 -3.98 -15.90 -15.32
N TYR A 221 -3.42 -16.49 -16.39
CA TYR A 221 -4.01 -17.68 -17.00
C TYR A 221 -3.44 -18.97 -16.42
N SER A 222 -2.11 -19.15 -16.53
CA SER A 222 -1.45 -20.36 -16.08
C SER A 222 0.05 -20.16 -15.89
N SER A 223 0.66 -21.10 -15.16
CA SER A 223 2.11 -21.28 -15.18
C SER A 223 2.47 -22.74 -15.36
N GLU A 224 3.63 -22.98 -15.95
CA GLU A 224 4.22 -24.30 -16.12
C GLU A 224 5.72 -24.25 -15.82
N VAL A 225 6.30 -25.38 -15.51
CA VAL A 225 7.74 -25.50 -15.32
C VAL A 225 8.32 -26.24 -16.50
N VAL A 226 9.20 -25.57 -17.25
CA VAL A 226 9.84 -26.08 -18.47
C VAL A 226 11.34 -26.04 -18.29
N ASP A 227 12.00 -27.20 -18.28
CA ASP A 227 13.45 -27.33 -18.07
C ASP A 227 13.99 -26.66 -16.79
N GLY A 228 13.16 -26.55 -15.76
CA GLY A 228 13.47 -25.90 -14.50
C GLY A 228 13.12 -24.43 -14.42
N ASP A 229 12.77 -23.79 -15.53
CA ASP A 229 12.31 -22.40 -15.60
C ASP A 229 10.81 -22.31 -15.38
N LEU A 230 10.37 -21.22 -14.80
CA LEU A 230 8.94 -20.88 -14.71
C LEU A 230 8.50 -20.23 -16.04
N VAL A 231 7.49 -20.80 -16.67
CA VAL A 231 6.76 -20.17 -17.77
C VAL A 231 5.41 -19.71 -17.27
N PHE A 232 5.14 -18.44 -17.42
CA PHE A 232 4.02 -17.72 -16.82
C PHE A 232 3.22 -17.03 -17.92
N THR A 233 1.90 -17.25 -17.95
CA THR A 233 1.01 -16.77 -19.01
C THR A 233 -0.04 -15.83 -18.44
N LEU A 234 -0.17 -14.65 -19.03
CA LEU A 234 -1.24 -13.69 -18.79
C LEU A 234 -2.27 -13.74 -19.92
N ALA A 235 -3.54 -13.73 -19.57
CA ALA A 235 -4.67 -13.58 -20.49
C ALA A 235 -4.91 -12.09 -20.83
N SER A 236 -3.84 -11.35 -21.04
CA SER A 236 -3.84 -9.91 -21.26
C SER A 236 -2.55 -9.51 -21.98
N ASN A 237 -2.56 -8.36 -22.63
CA ASN A 237 -1.35 -7.68 -23.13
C ASN A 237 -0.86 -6.60 -22.14
N ASN A 238 -1.42 -6.55 -20.94
CA ASN A 238 -1.06 -5.58 -19.92
C ASN A 238 0.22 -6.00 -19.17
N TYR A 239 1.35 -5.38 -19.52
CA TYR A 239 2.63 -5.61 -18.85
C TYR A 239 2.62 -5.25 -17.35
N THR A 240 1.77 -4.29 -16.95
CA THR A 240 1.65 -3.88 -15.55
C THR A 240 1.07 -4.98 -14.67
N SER A 241 0.16 -5.81 -15.21
CA SER A 241 -0.36 -6.99 -14.51
C SER A 241 0.76 -7.96 -14.12
N MET A 242 1.75 -8.17 -14.99
CA MET A 242 2.92 -8.98 -14.67
C MET A 242 3.69 -8.40 -13.48
N LYS A 243 3.99 -7.10 -13.51
CA LYS A 243 4.69 -6.42 -12.40
C LYS A 243 3.88 -6.50 -11.10
N ALA A 244 2.59 -6.20 -11.15
CA ALA A 244 1.70 -6.26 -10.00
C ALA A 244 1.68 -7.65 -9.36
N ILE A 245 1.55 -8.71 -10.16
CA ILE A 245 1.60 -10.10 -9.70
C ILE A 245 2.97 -10.40 -9.07
N CYS A 246 4.04 -10.10 -9.78
CA CYS A 246 5.39 -10.47 -9.34
C CYS A 246 5.84 -9.71 -8.09
N ASN A 247 5.34 -8.50 -7.85
CA ASN A 247 5.64 -7.72 -6.66
C ASN A 247 4.72 -8.00 -5.46
N SER A 248 3.50 -8.49 -5.71
CA SER A 248 2.49 -8.63 -4.66
C SER A 248 2.34 -10.08 -4.16
N ILE A 249 2.68 -11.07 -5.00
CA ILE A 249 2.49 -12.47 -4.65
C ILE A 249 3.70 -13.02 -3.91
N VAL A 250 3.48 -13.36 -2.65
CA VAL A 250 4.43 -14.03 -1.77
C VAL A 250 4.50 -15.52 -2.14
N ILE A 251 5.70 -16.05 -2.22
CA ILE A 251 5.89 -17.46 -2.57
C ILE A 251 5.71 -18.35 -1.34
N LEU A 252 4.91 -19.39 -1.46
CA LEU A 252 4.59 -20.36 -0.41
C LEU A 252 5.35 -21.68 -0.58
N PRO A 253 5.85 -22.30 0.50
CA PRO A 253 6.46 -23.62 0.45
C PRO A 253 5.40 -24.68 0.11
N LYS A 254 5.46 -25.22 -1.12
CA LYS A 254 4.52 -26.22 -1.62
C LYS A 254 4.39 -27.42 -0.68
N HIS A 255 5.53 -27.96 -0.22
CA HIS A 255 5.58 -29.16 0.65
C HIS A 255 4.84 -28.98 2.00
N ILE A 256 4.56 -27.75 2.41
CA ILE A 256 3.78 -27.43 3.61
C ILE A 256 2.34 -27.08 3.23
N TRP A 257 2.17 -26.08 2.36
CA TRP A 257 0.87 -25.48 2.08
C TRP A 257 -0.07 -26.37 1.28
N GLU A 258 0.44 -27.32 0.49
CA GLU A 258 -0.41 -28.29 -0.21
C GLU A 258 -1.26 -29.16 0.74
N THR A 259 -0.85 -29.28 2.02
CA THR A 259 -1.56 -30.05 3.04
C THR A 259 -2.59 -29.23 3.81
N ILE A 260 -2.55 -27.89 3.71
CA ILE A 260 -3.41 -26.98 4.46
C ILE A 260 -4.78 -26.87 3.77
N ARG A 261 -5.81 -27.37 4.45
CA ARG A 261 -7.18 -27.40 3.91
C ARG A 261 -7.94 -26.09 4.04
N ASN A 262 -7.61 -25.28 5.04
CA ASN A 262 -8.27 -23.99 5.30
C ASN A 262 -7.20 -22.91 5.53
N PRO A 263 -6.69 -22.33 4.45
CA PRO A 263 -5.59 -21.37 4.54
C PRO A 263 -5.97 -20.08 5.28
N ALA A 264 -7.24 -19.65 5.25
CA ALA A 264 -7.69 -18.48 6.00
C ALA A 264 -7.58 -18.61 7.52
N LYS A 265 -7.53 -19.85 8.04
CA LYS A 265 -7.39 -20.15 9.49
C LYS A 265 -5.97 -20.48 9.90
N GLU A 266 -5.06 -20.62 8.94
CA GLU A 266 -3.66 -20.91 9.22
C GLU A 266 -2.98 -19.65 9.79
N LYS A 267 -2.43 -19.75 10.98
CA LYS A 267 -1.73 -18.64 11.65
C LYS A 267 -0.26 -18.54 11.27
N ASN A 268 0.33 -19.66 10.86
CA ASN A 268 1.71 -19.71 10.39
C ASN A 268 2.75 -19.09 11.35
N LEU A 269 2.65 -19.38 12.63
CA LEU A 269 3.50 -18.76 13.68
C LEU A 269 4.97 -19.21 13.67
N SER A 270 5.31 -20.23 12.88
CA SER A 270 6.68 -20.66 12.59
C SER A 270 6.85 -20.73 11.09
N PRO A 271 6.96 -19.57 10.42
CA PRO A 271 6.96 -19.49 8.98
C PRO A 271 8.18 -20.21 8.38
N VAL A 272 7.93 -21.03 7.36
CA VAL A 272 8.96 -21.56 6.47
C VAL A 272 8.95 -20.68 5.23
N GLY A 273 10.03 -19.94 5.05
CA GLY A 273 10.16 -18.94 4.00
C GLY A 273 11.49 -19.02 3.26
N THR A 274 11.59 -18.30 2.16
CA THR A 274 12.80 -18.16 1.34
C THR A 274 13.70 -17.03 1.82
N GLY A 275 13.18 -16.10 2.64
CA GLY A 275 13.87 -14.91 3.11
C GLY A 275 15.12 -15.19 3.94
N ALA A 276 15.90 -14.16 4.16
CA ALA A 276 17.16 -14.25 4.90
C ALA A 276 16.99 -14.52 6.40
N TYR A 277 15.80 -14.26 6.95
CA TYR A 277 15.52 -14.43 8.38
C TYR A 277 14.49 -15.53 8.62
N TYR A 278 14.52 -16.09 9.82
CA TYR A 278 13.56 -17.07 10.32
C TYR A 278 13.31 -16.87 11.82
N ILE A 279 12.23 -17.45 12.34
CA ILE A 279 11.96 -17.52 13.78
C ILE A 279 12.48 -18.85 14.31
N ALA A 280 13.49 -18.81 15.18
CA ALA A 280 13.99 -20.00 15.84
C ALA A 280 13.00 -20.54 16.90
N GLU A 281 13.11 -21.82 17.24
CA GLU A 281 12.26 -22.42 18.27
C GLU A 281 12.37 -21.67 19.61
N GLY A 282 11.23 -21.19 20.11
CA GLY A 282 11.15 -20.41 21.36
C GLY A 282 11.38 -18.91 21.21
N ASP A 283 11.58 -18.38 20.01
CA ASP A 283 11.77 -16.96 19.75
C ASP A 283 10.47 -16.24 19.32
N TYR A 284 9.37 -16.95 19.19
CA TYR A 284 8.02 -16.39 19.21
C TYR A 284 7.45 -16.53 20.64
N ILE A 285 7.42 -15.44 21.38
CA ILE A 285 6.85 -15.39 22.74
C ILE A 285 5.59 -14.53 22.65
N GLU A 286 4.42 -15.21 22.69
CA GLU A 286 3.11 -14.56 22.58
C GLU A 286 2.99 -13.41 23.60
N ASP A 287 2.41 -12.29 23.18
CA ASP A 287 2.23 -11.07 23.96
C ASP A 287 3.53 -10.54 24.64
N SER A 288 4.69 -10.79 24.05
CA SER A 288 5.98 -10.32 24.58
C SER A 288 6.97 -9.91 23.49
N THR A 289 7.51 -10.86 22.76
CA THR A 289 8.61 -10.58 21.80
C THR A 289 8.62 -11.60 20.68
N ILE A 290 8.94 -11.15 19.48
CA ILE A 290 9.27 -12.02 18.34
C ILE A 290 10.69 -11.65 17.89
N THR A 291 11.58 -12.65 17.80
CA THR A 291 12.93 -12.45 17.29
C THR A 291 13.11 -13.18 15.97
N ALA A 292 13.47 -12.43 14.95
CA ALA A 292 13.91 -12.96 13.66
C ALA A 292 15.43 -13.08 13.67
N THR A 293 15.94 -14.26 13.34
CA THR A 293 17.37 -14.60 13.32
C THR A 293 17.83 -14.77 11.88
N LEU A 294 19.00 -14.24 11.54
CA LEU A 294 19.59 -14.41 10.22
C LEU A 294 19.97 -15.90 9.99
N ARG A 295 19.63 -16.41 8.83
CA ARG A 295 19.97 -17.77 8.42
C ARG A 295 21.46 -17.90 8.15
N SER A 296 22.08 -18.91 8.76
CA SER A 296 23.51 -19.22 8.53
C SER A 296 23.77 -19.92 7.18
N ASP A 297 22.73 -20.44 6.55
CA ASP A 297 22.76 -21.17 5.28
C ASP A 297 22.23 -20.32 4.10
N TYR A 298 21.92 -19.04 4.32
CA TYR A 298 21.46 -18.16 3.26
C TYR A 298 22.56 -17.89 2.24
N ASP A 299 22.18 -17.71 0.98
CA ASP A 299 23.13 -17.50 -0.10
C ASP A 299 23.98 -16.24 0.10
N ALA A 300 25.30 -16.40 0.05
CA ALA A 300 26.23 -15.30 0.34
C ALA A 300 26.20 -14.17 -0.69
N ALA A 301 25.85 -14.49 -1.96
CA ALA A 301 25.72 -13.45 -3.00
C ALA A 301 24.43 -12.65 -2.82
N LEU A 302 23.36 -13.28 -2.36
CA LEU A 302 22.14 -12.58 -1.99
C LEU A 302 22.33 -11.73 -0.73
N LEU A 303 23.02 -12.23 0.30
CA LEU A 303 23.38 -11.43 1.47
C LEU A 303 24.19 -10.19 1.10
N ALA A 304 25.14 -10.32 0.19
CA ALA A 304 25.96 -9.18 -0.27
C ALA A 304 25.14 -8.14 -1.06
N LYS A 305 24.01 -8.52 -1.63
CA LYS A 305 23.04 -7.57 -2.21
C LYS A 305 22.21 -6.89 -1.12
N MET A 306 21.85 -7.61 -0.06
CA MET A 306 21.03 -7.09 1.04
C MET A 306 21.83 -6.16 1.97
N PHE A 307 23.07 -6.47 2.28
CA PHE A 307 23.89 -5.77 3.26
C PHE A 307 25.19 -5.27 2.64
N ALA A 308 25.53 -4.03 2.87
CA ALA A 308 26.77 -3.44 2.43
C ALA A 308 27.96 -3.80 3.36
N GLY A 309 27.65 -4.12 4.61
CA GLY A 309 28.58 -4.50 5.66
C GLY A 309 28.20 -5.83 6.31
N ASP A 310 28.49 -5.95 7.61
CA ASP A 310 28.11 -7.11 8.40
C ASP A 310 26.57 -7.18 8.55
N PRO A 311 25.93 -8.31 8.23
CA PRO A 311 24.48 -8.43 8.32
C PRO A 311 23.97 -8.33 9.76
N ILE A 312 22.82 -7.70 9.95
CA ILE A 312 22.10 -7.69 11.23
C ILE A 312 21.76 -9.14 11.61
N GLN A 313 22.32 -9.62 12.71
CA GLN A 313 22.15 -11.03 13.11
C GLN A 313 20.76 -11.33 13.67
N ASN A 314 20.21 -10.39 14.43
CA ASN A 314 18.89 -10.56 15.05
C ASN A 314 18.08 -9.27 14.96
N ILE A 315 16.79 -9.42 14.68
CA ILE A 315 15.79 -8.35 14.73
C ILE A 315 14.74 -8.74 15.76
N SER A 316 14.65 -8.01 16.86
CA SER A 316 13.74 -8.30 17.96
C SER A 316 12.63 -7.27 18.03
N VAL A 317 11.38 -7.68 17.81
CA VAL A 317 10.20 -6.84 17.97
C VAL A 317 9.58 -7.07 19.34
N ILE A 318 9.49 -6.02 20.12
CA ILE A 318 9.16 -6.04 21.55
C ILE A 318 7.83 -5.35 21.78
N LEU A 319 6.88 -6.05 22.40
CA LEU A 319 5.58 -5.49 22.77
C LEU A 319 5.73 -4.51 23.94
N MET A 320 5.18 -3.32 23.77
CA MET A 320 5.08 -2.31 24.81
C MET A 320 3.63 -1.88 25.03
N SER A 321 3.33 -1.36 26.22
CA SER A 321 1.94 -1.16 26.63
C SER A 321 1.22 -0.01 25.92
N ASN A 322 1.95 0.98 25.42
CA ASN A 322 1.41 2.15 24.70
C ASN A 322 2.52 2.98 24.05
N GLU A 323 2.11 3.94 23.22
CA GLU A 323 2.98 4.85 22.47
C GLU A 323 3.94 5.67 23.37
N ASP A 324 3.48 6.18 24.52
CA ASP A 324 4.33 6.95 25.43
C ASP A 324 5.48 6.11 26.01
N VAL A 325 5.23 4.82 26.25
CA VAL A 325 6.26 3.87 26.70
C VAL A 325 7.27 3.60 25.57
N LEU A 326 6.80 3.47 24.32
CA LEU A 326 7.66 3.33 23.16
C LEU A 326 8.60 4.54 22.99
N ILE A 327 8.06 5.76 23.02
CA ILE A 327 8.84 7.00 22.89
C ILE A 327 9.88 7.12 24.00
N ASN A 328 9.50 6.78 25.25
CA ASN A 328 10.45 6.77 26.36
C ASN A 328 11.53 5.69 26.18
N ALA A 329 11.19 4.53 25.66
CA ALA A 329 12.14 3.44 25.40
C ALA A 329 13.16 3.83 24.31
N LEU A 330 12.73 4.55 23.28
CA LEU A 330 13.65 5.16 22.28
C LEU A 330 14.60 6.16 22.96
N ARG A 331 14.05 7.10 23.72
CA ARG A 331 14.85 8.11 24.44
C ARG A 331 15.91 7.47 25.33
N GLU A 332 15.59 6.36 25.97
CA GLU A 332 16.47 5.63 26.87
C GLU A 332 17.40 4.62 26.16
N GLY A 333 17.27 4.48 24.84
CA GLY A 333 18.02 3.53 24.05
C GLY A 333 17.69 2.06 24.35
N SER A 334 16.49 1.78 24.89
CA SER A 334 16.00 0.42 25.13
C SER A 334 15.43 -0.25 23.86
N ILE A 335 14.97 0.54 22.92
CA ILE A 335 14.66 0.15 21.53
C ILE A 335 15.32 1.14 20.57
N ASP A 336 15.46 0.73 19.32
CA ASP A 336 16.17 1.47 18.28
C ASP A 336 15.20 2.09 17.26
N LEU A 337 14.02 1.51 17.11
CA LEU A 337 12.98 1.90 16.16
C LEU A 337 11.58 1.65 16.75
N MET A 338 10.62 2.53 16.45
CA MET A 338 9.19 2.24 16.58
C MET A 338 8.66 1.66 15.28
N MET A 339 7.89 0.57 15.38
CA MET A 339 7.17 0.01 14.23
C MET A 339 5.87 0.76 13.95
N ASP A 340 5.24 1.26 14.99
CA ASP A 340 3.94 1.92 14.91
C ASP A 340 4.10 3.30 14.28
N SER A 341 3.25 3.65 13.32
CA SER A 341 3.19 5.00 12.75
C SER A 341 2.74 6.00 13.80
N VAL A 342 3.33 7.18 13.78
CA VAL A 342 3.09 8.25 14.74
C VAL A 342 2.17 9.30 14.12
N LYS A 343 1.16 9.76 14.88
CA LYS A 343 0.29 10.83 14.41
C LYS A 343 1.05 12.18 14.34
N PRO A 344 0.75 13.05 13.35
CA PRO A 344 1.42 14.36 13.20
C PRO A 344 1.43 15.21 14.49
N SER A 345 0.32 15.22 15.23
CA SER A 345 0.23 15.97 16.49
C SER A 345 1.19 15.47 17.57
N LYS A 346 1.43 14.16 17.62
CA LYS A 346 2.38 13.56 18.57
C LYS A 346 3.81 13.87 18.13
N ALA A 347 4.11 13.73 16.85
CA ALA A 347 5.43 14.05 16.31
C ALA A 347 5.77 15.53 16.54
N TYR A 348 4.82 16.43 16.32
CA TYR A 348 4.98 17.84 16.63
C TYR A 348 5.28 18.08 18.14
N ALA A 349 4.58 17.39 19.02
CA ALA A 349 4.79 17.50 20.46
C ALA A 349 6.18 16.98 20.89
N VAL A 350 6.67 15.90 20.29
CA VAL A 350 8.01 15.33 20.55
C VAL A 350 9.08 16.26 20.00
N ALA A 351 8.95 16.73 18.77
CA ALA A 351 9.91 17.64 18.12
C ALA A 351 10.12 18.96 18.88
N ASN A 352 9.09 19.43 19.59
CA ASN A 352 9.14 20.67 20.37
C ASN A 352 9.45 20.47 21.87
N ASN A 353 9.96 19.30 22.25
CA ASN A 353 10.26 18.99 23.64
C ASN A 353 11.67 18.42 23.80
N SER A 354 12.58 19.25 24.36
CA SER A 354 13.99 18.88 24.56
C SER A 354 14.23 17.65 25.45
N ALA A 355 13.21 17.16 26.16
CA ALA A 355 13.32 15.89 26.87
C ALA A 355 13.46 14.68 25.92
N TYR A 356 13.18 14.86 24.62
CA TYR A 356 13.21 13.84 23.60
C TYR A 356 14.26 14.09 22.50
N ASP A 357 15.30 14.91 22.78
CA ASP A 357 16.37 15.24 21.83
C ASP A 357 17.11 13.99 21.27
N ALA A 358 17.00 12.85 21.95
CA ALA A 358 17.56 11.57 21.51
C ALA A 358 16.63 10.77 20.57
N VAL A 359 15.41 11.23 20.38
CA VAL A 359 14.43 10.63 19.47
C VAL A 359 14.49 11.36 18.14
N GLU A 360 14.83 10.64 17.11
CA GLU A 360 14.86 11.13 15.74
C GLU A 360 13.52 10.87 15.05
N ILE A 361 13.14 11.75 14.16
CA ILE A 361 11.83 11.73 13.48
C ILE A 361 12.10 11.62 11.99
N CYS A 362 11.76 10.47 11.41
CA CYS A 362 11.62 10.31 9.97
C CYS A 362 10.18 10.71 9.61
N ALA A 363 10.04 11.69 8.73
CA ALA A 363 8.75 12.14 8.21
C ALA A 363 8.88 12.30 6.69
N VAL A 364 8.50 11.27 5.97
CA VAL A 364 8.58 11.20 4.50
C VAL A 364 7.19 11.21 3.88
N ASN A 365 7.08 11.63 2.64
CA ASN A 365 5.81 11.62 1.94
C ASN A 365 5.24 10.20 1.90
N SER A 366 3.98 10.08 2.23
CA SER A 366 3.24 8.82 2.10
C SER A 366 2.77 8.64 0.65
N ASP A 367 2.65 7.41 0.20
CA ASP A 367 1.99 7.10 -1.09
C ASP A 367 0.50 7.43 -1.09
N PHE A 368 -0.09 7.67 0.07
CA PHE A 368 -1.51 7.93 0.21
C PHE A 368 -1.82 9.42 0.14
N VAL A 369 -2.72 9.77 -0.77
CA VAL A 369 -3.35 11.09 -0.85
C VAL A 369 -4.70 11.04 -0.16
N THR A 370 -4.91 11.89 0.84
CA THR A 370 -6.22 12.08 1.46
C THR A 370 -7.07 12.97 0.54
N THR A 371 -8.29 12.52 0.25
CA THR A 371 -9.17 13.14 -0.75
C THR A 371 -10.55 13.42 -0.18
N LEU A 372 -11.23 14.38 -0.79
CA LEU A 372 -12.66 14.62 -0.66
C LEU A 372 -13.33 14.10 -1.94
N LEU A 373 -14.07 13.00 -1.83
CA LEU A 373 -14.72 12.35 -2.95
C LEU A 373 -16.21 12.63 -2.92
N PHE A 374 -16.77 13.01 -4.08
CA PHE A 374 -18.20 13.32 -4.25
C PHE A 374 -19.00 12.09 -4.66
N ASN A 375 -20.20 11.97 -4.10
CA ASN A 375 -21.17 11.00 -4.53
C ASN A 375 -21.92 11.53 -5.78
N VAL A 376 -21.49 11.09 -6.94
CA VAL A 376 -22.11 11.41 -8.25
C VAL A 376 -22.96 10.25 -8.77
N GLY A 377 -23.07 9.17 -8.00
CA GLY A 377 -23.84 7.99 -8.33
C GLY A 377 -25.34 8.23 -8.37
N PRO A 378 -26.13 7.20 -8.71
CA PRO A 378 -27.57 7.33 -8.97
C PRO A 378 -28.39 7.85 -7.79
N TYR A 379 -27.86 7.83 -6.59
CA TYR A 379 -28.53 8.31 -5.37
C TYR A 379 -27.82 9.51 -4.73
N GLY A 380 -26.67 9.95 -5.27
CA GLY A 380 -25.88 11.06 -4.75
C GLY A 380 -26.49 12.43 -5.02
N ALA A 381 -26.15 13.41 -4.17
CA ALA A 381 -26.60 14.79 -4.31
C ALA A 381 -26.05 15.48 -5.58
N PHE A 382 -24.91 15.04 -6.08
CA PHE A 382 -24.23 15.61 -7.25
C PHE A 382 -24.56 14.93 -8.58
N ARG A 383 -25.50 14.02 -8.59
CA ARG A 383 -26.00 13.39 -9.81
C ARG A 383 -26.70 14.44 -10.68
N ASP A 384 -26.45 14.40 -11.99
CA ASP A 384 -27.23 15.18 -12.98
C ASP A 384 -28.71 14.83 -12.87
N GLY A 385 -29.52 15.83 -12.45
CA GLY A 385 -30.92 15.65 -12.13
C GLY A 385 -31.19 14.89 -10.82
N GLY A 386 -30.19 14.78 -9.95
CA GLY A 386 -30.28 14.09 -8.65
C GLY A 386 -31.15 14.81 -7.62
N PHE A 387 -31.29 14.19 -6.44
CA PHE A 387 -32.26 14.56 -5.41
C PHE A 387 -32.15 16.03 -4.93
N ASN A 388 -30.94 16.60 -4.92
CA ASN A 388 -30.70 18.00 -4.61
C ASN A 388 -30.25 18.83 -5.82
N GLY A 389 -29.96 18.22 -6.98
CA GLY A 389 -29.67 18.91 -8.23
C GLY A 389 -28.38 19.74 -8.21
N TYR A 390 -27.40 19.37 -7.40
CA TYR A 390 -26.11 20.07 -7.36
C TYR A 390 -25.30 19.73 -8.61
N SER A 391 -24.86 20.76 -9.30
CA SER A 391 -24.13 20.65 -10.56
C SER A 391 -22.61 20.58 -10.36
N GLU A 392 -21.90 20.34 -11.46
CA GLU A 392 -20.45 20.31 -11.51
C GLU A 392 -19.82 21.62 -11.03
N GLU A 393 -20.44 22.78 -11.32
CA GLU A 393 -19.94 24.08 -10.87
C GLU A 393 -19.82 24.19 -9.35
N ILE A 394 -20.63 23.43 -8.59
CA ILE A 394 -20.51 23.41 -7.13
C ILE A 394 -19.27 22.61 -6.71
N ARG A 395 -18.98 21.45 -7.35
CA ARG A 395 -17.76 20.68 -7.10
C ARG A 395 -16.51 21.49 -7.46
N GLN A 396 -16.54 22.17 -8.60
CA GLN A 396 -15.47 23.08 -9.04
C GLN A 396 -15.27 24.24 -8.06
N ALA A 397 -16.34 24.85 -7.57
CA ALA A 397 -16.23 25.92 -6.58
C ALA A 397 -15.70 25.42 -5.24
N ILE A 398 -16.04 24.21 -4.82
CA ILE A 398 -15.46 23.57 -3.64
C ILE A 398 -13.96 23.37 -3.86
N SER A 399 -13.54 22.84 -5.01
CA SER A 399 -12.12 22.70 -5.36
C SER A 399 -11.39 24.03 -5.26
N LEU A 400 -11.85 25.06 -5.93
CA LEU A 400 -11.26 26.41 -5.89
C LEU A 400 -11.20 27.04 -4.48
N CYS A 401 -12.05 26.60 -3.55
CA CYS A 401 -12.09 27.12 -2.18
C CYS A 401 -11.13 26.41 -1.24
N LEU A 402 -10.76 25.16 -1.52
CA LEU A 402 -9.91 24.38 -0.65
C LEU A 402 -8.46 24.87 -0.71
N ASP A 403 -7.90 25.15 0.45
CA ASP A 403 -6.53 25.60 0.66
C ASP A 403 -5.76 24.47 1.35
N GLN A 404 -4.93 23.79 0.57
CA GLN A 404 -4.17 22.63 1.03
C GLN A 404 -3.11 23.01 2.08
N GLU A 405 -2.40 24.14 1.90
CA GLU A 405 -1.39 24.61 2.87
C GLU A 405 -2.04 24.84 4.24
N LEU A 406 -3.23 25.47 4.24
CA LEU A 406 -3.98 25.69 5.47
C LEU A 406 -4.46 24.37 6.09
N LEU A 407 -4.95 23.41 5.29
CA LEU A 407 -5.32 22.08 5.78
C LEU A 407 -4.13 21.35 6.40
N ILE A 408 -2.97 21.34 5.73
CA ILE A 408 -1.74 20.72 6.24
C ILE A 408 -1.33 21.38 7.58
N SER A 409 -1.40 22.69 7.67
CA SER A 409 -1.07 23.43 8.89
C SER A 409 -2.03 23.11 10.05
N GLU A 410 -3.35 23.13 9.80
CA GLU A 410 -4.38 22.98 10.85
C GLU A 410 -4.58 21.52 11.27
N VAL A 411 -4.48 20.57 10.32
CA VAL A 411 -4.77 19.15 10.55
C VAL A 411 -3.50 18.37 10.88
N LEU A 412 -2.43 18.61 10.11
CA LEU A 412 -1.20 17.81 10.16
C LEU A 412 -0.04 18.52 10.89
N HIS A 413 -0.26 19.72 11.43
CA HIS A 413 0.80 20.50 12.08
C HIS A 413 2.03 20.73 11.20
N GLY A 414 1.84 20.82 9.88
CA GLY A 414 2.90 20.95 8.88
C GLY A 414 3.58 19.64 8.47
N MET A 415 3.10 18.48 8.94
CA MET A 415 3.65 17.16 8.59
C MET A 415 2.83 16.50 7.48
N GLY A 416 2.86 17.10 6.32
CA GLY A 416 2.22 16.67 5.10
C GLY A 416 2.69 17.54 3.95
N VAL A 417 2.30 17.19 2.75
CA VAL A 417 2.65 17.90 1.52
C VAL A 417 1.43 18.22 0.68
N GLU A 418 1.52 19.34 -0.05
CA GLU A 418 0.56 19.69 -1.08
C GLU A 418 0.65 18.69 -2.24
N VAL A 419 -0.48 18.43 -2.87
CA VAL A 419 -0.60 17.55 -4.04
C VAL A 419 -1.31 18.29 -5.17
N GLY A 420 -1.07 17.86 -6.40
CA GLY A 420 -1.77 18.40 -7.56
C GLY A 420 -3.21 17.88 -7.65
N ASP A 421 -4.02 18.55 -8.48
CA ASP A 421 -5.41 18.13 -8.73
C ASP A 421 -5.53 16.73 -9.32
N CYS A 422 -4.44 16.18 -9.83
CA CYS A 422 -4.37 14.88 -10.49
C CYS A 422 -4.06 13.68 -9.58
N LEU A 423 -4.08 13.84 -8.27
CA LEU A 423 -4.02 12.78 -7.24
C LEU A 423 -2.71 11.97 -7.16
N VAL A 424 -1.77 12.14 -8.09
CA VAL A 424 -0.47 11.45 -8.09
C VAL A 424 0.61 12.42 -7.67
N GLN A 425 1.44 12.03 -6.72
CA GLN A 425 2.47 12.90 -6.17
C GLN A 425 3.63 13.15 -7.15
N ASP A 426 4.32 14.24 -6.98
CA ASP A 426 5.31 14.81 -7.90
C ASP A 426 6.55 13.93 -8.13
N TYR A 427 6.89 13.06 -7.18
CA TYR A 427 8.04 12.16 -7.30
C TYR A 427 7.78 10.91 -8.16
N TYR A 428 6.53 10.69 -8.62
CA TYR A 428 6.23 9.59 -9.52
C TYR A 428 6.43 9.97 -10.99
N ALA A 429 7.10 9.10 -11.75
CA ALA A 429 7.36 9.30 -13.19
C ALA A 429 6.08 9.43 -14.04
N HIS A 430 4.96 8.90 -13.57
CA HIS A 430 3.65 9.00 -14.22
C HIS A 430 2.78 10.13 -13.66
N ALA A 431 3.31 10.98 -12.76
CA ALA A 431 2.59 12.16 -12.29
C ALA A 431 2.25 13.11 -13.44
N TYR A 432 1.12 13.80 -13.32
CA TYR A 432 0.72 14.79 -14.32
C TYR A 432 1.66 16.01 -14.25
N VAL A 433 2.17 16.38 -15.41
CA VAL A 433 2.98 17.59 -15.60
C VAL A 433 2.37 18.44 -16.70
N ASP A 434 2.59 19.76 -16.65
CA ASP A 434 2.13 20.70 -17.65
C ASP A 434 2.94 20.60 -18.96
N GLU A 435 2.64 21.48 -19.92
CA GLU A 435 3.34 21.56 -21.22
C GLU A 435 4.84 21.89 -21.12
N ASN A 436 5.30 22.37 -19.95
CA ASN A 436 6.70 22.67 -19.67
C ASN A 436 7.40 21.50 -18.96
N GLY A 437 6.66 20.46 -18.60
CA GLY A 437 7.15 19.32 -17.82
C GLY A 437 7.21 19.60 -16.31
N GLU A 438 6.49 20.61 -15.82
CA GLU A 438 6.43 20.96 -14.41
C GLU A 438 5.18 20.38 -13.75
N TYR A 439 5.32 19.87 -12.52
CA TYR A 439 4.20 19.36 -11.74
C TYR A 439 3.18 20.46 -11.43
N VAL A 440 1.90 20.15 -11.56
CA VAL A 440 0.82 21.12 -11.40
C VAL A 440 0.19 20.99 -10.02
N TYR A 441 0.60 21.86 -9.10
CA TYR A 441 0.00 21.93 -7.77
C TYR A 441 -1.39 22.56 -7.82
N HIS A 442 -2.22 22.19 -6.85
CA HIS A 442 -3.53 22.77 -6.62
C HIS A 442 -3.45 24.30 -6.41
N LYS A 443 -4.46 25.03 -6.87
CA LYS A 443 -4.53 26.49 -6.71
C LYS A 443 -5.85 26.92 -6.09
N THR A 444 -5.75 27.52 -4.92
CA THR A 444 -6.89 28.10 -4.22
C THR A 444 -7.26 29.46 -4.78
N ASP A 445 -8.54 29.67 -5.11
CA ASP A 445 -9.11 30.96 -5.52
C ASP A 445 -10.56 31.12 -5.03
N VAL A 446 -10.71 31.63 -3.81
CA VAL A 446 -12.01 31.83 -3.16
C VAL A 446 -12.88 32.83 -3.91
N ASP A 447 -12.28 33.84 -4.55
CA ASP A 447 -13.03 34.86 -5.33
C ASP A 447 -13.58 34.24 -6.61
N ALA A 448 -12.80 33.43 -7.31
CA ALA A 448 -13.25 32.66 -8.46
C ALA A 448 -14.36 31.65 -8.07
N ALA A 449 -14.22 30.95 -6.93
CA ALA A 449 -15.25 30.06 -6.40
C ALA A 449 -16.57 30.78 -6.17
N ASN A 450 -16.54 31.95 -5.52
CA ASN A 450 -17.74 32.80 -5.33
C ASN A 450 -18.34 33.29 -6.65
N ALA A 451 -17.49 33.76 -7.58
CA ALA A 451 -17.94 34.22 -8.88
C ALA A 451 -18.61 33.08 -9.68
N LEU A 452 -18.06 31.85 -9.61
CA LEU A 452 -18.64 30.69 -10.24
C LEU A 452 -20.03 30.33 -9.65
N LEU A 453 -20.13 30.28 -8.32
CA LEU A 453 -21.41 30.02 -7.64
C LEU A 453 -22.43 31.10 -7.92
N ASP A 454 -22.00 32.33 -8.16
CA ASP A 454 -22.88 33.45 -8.57
C ASP A 454 -23.43 33.28 -9.99
N THR A 455 -22.95 32.36 -10.80
CA THR A 455 -23.56 31.99 -12.09
C THR A 455 -24.71 31.00 -11.92
N THR A 456 -24.71 30.23 -10.84
CA THR A 456 -25.72 29.18 -10.52
C THR A 456 -27.00 29.78 -9.92
N SER A 457 -27.98 28.94 -9.58
CA SER A 457 -29.17 29.35 -8.83
C SER A 457 -28.90 29.61 -7.34
N TYR A 458 -27.77 29.21 -6.82
CA TYR A 458 -27.39 29.28 -5.40
C TYR A 458 -26.68 30.62 -5.10
N LYS A 459 -27.44 31.69 -4.98
CA LYS A 459 -26.90 33.03 -4.69
C LYS A 459 -26.64 33.20 -3.20
N MET A 460 -25.58 33.94 -2.86
CA MET A 460 -25.30 34.34 -1.48
C MET A 460 -26.44 35.21 -0.92
N ASP A 461 -27.00 34.82 0.21
CA ASP A 461 -28.01 35.61 0.92
C ASP A 461 -27.37 36.67 1.83
N ALA A 462 -28.22 37.48 2.52
CA ALA A 462 -27.75 38.54 3.41
C ALA A 462 -27.04 38.01 4.68
N ASN A 463 -27.14 36.71 4.97
CA ASN A 463 -26.50 36.05 6.11
C ASN A 463 -25.19 35.34 5.70
N GLY A 464 -24.81 35.41 4.42
CA GLY A 464 -23.64 34.72 3.90
C GLY A 464 -23.86 33.24 3.61
N SER A 465 -25.11 32.79 3.42
CA SER A 465 -25.43 31.44 3.04
C SER A 465 -25.92 31.34 1.60
N ARG A 466 -25.64 30.24 0.94
CA ARG A 466 -26.17 29.91 -0.39
C ARG A 466 -27.27 28.85 -0.34
N GLY A 467 -27.62 28.39 0.87
CA GLY A 467 -28.58 27.29 1.04
C GLY A 467 -28.09 25.95 0.47
N ILE A 468 -26.78 25.78 0.41
CA ILE A 468 -26.13 24.52 0.06
C ILE A 468 -25.69 23.87 1.37
N ASP A 469 -26.34 22.76 1.72
CA ASP A 469 -26.05 21.97 2.91
C ASP A 469 -25.59 20.59 2.47
N LEU A 470 -24.34 20.22 2.82
CA LEU A 470 -23.69 18.98 2.38
C LEU A 470 -23.27 18.14 3.59
N THR A 471 -23.42 16.84 3.46
CA THR A 471 -22.98 15.87 4.47
C THR A 471 -21.68 15.21 4.06
N VAL A 472 -20.66 15.30 4.94
CA VAL A 472 -19.40 14.58 4.80
C VAL A 472 -19.41 13.37 5.71
N PHE A 473 -19.31 12.21 5.12
CA PHE A 473 -19.14 10.95 5.80
C PHE A 473 -17.65 10.65 6.02
N ALA A 474 -17.23 10.48 7.27
CA ALA A 474 -15.82 10.29 7.58
C ALA A 474 -15.63 9.53 8.90
N THR A 475 -14.49 8.86 9.05
CA THR A 475 -14.11 8.21 10.31
C THR A 475 -13.83 9.22 11.42
N PRO A 476 -13.89 8.84 12.71
CA PRO A 476 -13.56 9.73 13.82
C PRO A 476 -12.17 10.38 13.72
N ASP A 477 -11.20 9.68 13.14
CA ASP A 477 -9.85 10.21 12.94
C ASP A 477 -9.82 11.41 11.97
N ASN A 478 -10.78 11.52 11.07
CA ASN A 478 -10.92 12.60 10.10
C ASN A 478 -11.83 13.75 10.57
N GLU A 479 -12.32 13.74 11.82
CA GLU A 479 -13.22 14.80 12.32
C GLU A 479 -12.57 16.20 12.25
N VAL A 480 -11.26 16.30 12.52
CA VAL A 480 -10.51 17.57 12.44
C VAL A 480 -10.46 18.06 11.00
N THR A 481 -10.22 17.16 10.05
CA THR A 481 -10.20 17.44 8.61
C THR A 481 -11.57 17.96 8.13
N VAL A 482 -12.66 17.31 8.53
CA VAL A 482 -14.03 17.77 8.18
C VAL A 482 -14.29 19.16 8.73
N LYS A 483 -13.87 19.47 9.95
CA LYS A 483 -14.04 20.81 10.56
C LYS A 483 -13.23 21.88 9.82
N ALA A 484 -12.02 21.56 9.40
CA ALA A 484 -11.17 22.47 8.63
C ALA A 484 -11.80 22.76 7.25
N ILE A 485 -12.27 21.71 6.55
CA ILE A 485 -13.02 21.85 5.30
C ILE A 485 -14.27 22.71 5.50
N ALA A 486 -15.06 22.43 6.54
CA ALA A 486 -16.27 23.21 6.85
C ALA A 486 -15.97 24.71 7.06
N SER A 487 -14.86 25.02 7.76
CA SER A 487 -14.41 26.39 7.96
C SER A 487 -14.04 27.08 6.65
N GLN A 488 -13.40 26.37 5.73
CA GLN A 488 -13.04 26.91 4.42
C GLN A 488 -14.28 27.13 3.54
N LEU A 489 -15.15 26.13 3.41
CA LEU A 489 -16.34 26.18 2.56
C LEU A 489 -17.39 27.19 3.07
N HIS A 490 -17.37 27.53 4.34
CA HIS A 490 -18.18 28.64 4.88
C HIS A 490 -17.86 29.98 4.20
N LYS A 491 -16.63 30.20 3.71
CA LYS A 491 -16.22 31.41 2.98
C LYS A 491 -16.98 31.60 1.67
N ILE A 492 -17.47 30.50 1.10
CA ILE A 492 -18.28 30.50 -0.13
C ILE A 492 -19.76 30.18 0.14
N GLY A 493 -20.21 30.24 1.40
CA GLY A 493 -21.61 30.10 1.80
C GLY A 493 -22.15 28.68 1.78
N ILE A 494 -21.29 27.67 1.82
CA ILE A 494 -21.65 26.24 1.91
C ILE A 494 -21.58 25.78 3.36
N THR A 495 -22.60 25.05 3.82
CA THR A 495 -22.66 24.43 5.15
C THR A 495 -22.28 22.96 5.05
N ILE A 496 -21.41 22.49 5.95
CA ILE A 496 -20.97 21.09 6.03
C ILE A 496 -21.49 20.46 7.33
N HIS A 497 -22.08 19.29 7.19
CA HIS A 497 -22.49 18.42 8.29
C HIS A 497 -21.56 17.19 8.34
N TYR A 498 -21.03 16.90 9.52
CA TYR A 498 -20.21 15.70 9.74
C TYR A 498 -21.11 14.53 10.13
N ASP A 499 -21.05 13.45 9.36
CA ASP A 499 -21.64 12.17 9.70
C ASP A 499 -20.53 11.13 9.96
N GLN A 500 -20.54 10.57 11.16
CA GLN A 500 -19.48 9.69 11.62
C GLN A 500 -19.63 8.28 11.03
N ALA A 501 -18.64 7.88 10.23
CA ALA A 501 -18.53 6.51 9.76
C ALA A 501 -18.25 5.53 10.91
N THR A 502 -18.84 4.33 10.82
CA THR A 502 -18.45 3.23 11.71
C THR A 502 -17.07 2.69 11.32
N SER A 503 -16.48 1.86 12.19
CA SER A 503 -15.15 1.26 11.94
C SER A 503 -15.10 0.33 10.72
N THR A 504 -16.26 -0.05 10.17
CA THR A 504 -16.41 -0.86 8.96
C THR A 504 -16.80 -0.01 7.75
N TYR A 505 -16.10 1.11 7.59
CA TYR A 505 -16.24 2.08 6.50
C TYR A 505 -16.49 1.45 5.11
N ALA A 506 -15.73 0.41 4.80
CA ALA A 506 -15.90 -0.31 3.54
C ALA A 506 -17.24 -1.06 3.45
N ASP A 507 -17.78 -1.56 4.57
CA ASP A 507 -19.04 -2.31 4.58
C ASP A 507 -20.24 -1.36 4.49
N ASP A 508 -20.15 -0.18 5.09
CA ASP A 508 -21.20 0.85 5.00
C ASP A 508 -21.32 1.40 3.57
N ILE A 509 -20.19 1.57 2.87
CA ILE A 509 -20.16 2.01 1.47
C ILE A 509 -20.51 0.86 0.50
N LYS A 510 -20.14 -0.38 0.81
CA LYS A 510 -20.56 -1.56 0.01
C LYS A 510 -22.07 -1.72 -0.07
N GLN A 511 -22.80 -1.21 0.90
CA GLN A 511 -24.26 -1.12 0.85
C GLN A 511 -24.71 0.07 -0.01
N GLN A 512 -24.17 0.23 -1.20
CA GLN A 512 -24.34 1.34 -2.15
C GLN A 512 -25.78 1.81 -2.41
N ASN A 513 -26.77 1.16 -1.87
CA ASN A 513 -28.17 1.58 -1.90
C ASN A 513 -28.50 2.62 -0.83
N HIS A 514 -27.56 2.98 0.05
CA HIS A 514 -27.73 3.96 1.11
C HIS A 514 -26.89 5.21 0.86
N ALA A 515 -27.34 6.03 -0.07
CA ALA A 515 -26.71 7.28 -0.43
C ALA A 515 -27.15 8.42 0.52
N ASP A 516 -26.93 8.27 1.80
CA ASP A 516 -27.20 9.32 2.78
C ASP A 516 -25.98 10.26 2.96
N PHE A 517 -25.01 10.22 2.05
CA PHE A 517 -23.85 11.12 2.06
C PHE A 517 -23.70 11.84 0.72
N ASP A 518 -23.22 13.06 0.79
CA ASP A 518 -22.87 13.86 -0.38
C ASP A 518 -21.39 13.71 -0.73
N MET A 519 -20.56 13.63 0.30
CA MET A 519 -19.12 13.53 0.19
C MET A 519 -18.54 12.55 1.22
N ILE A 520 -17.37 11.98 0.89
CA ILE A 520 -16.59 11.15 1.84
C ILE A 520 -15.14 11.63 1.88
N ILE A 521 -14.51 11.54 3.06
CA ILE A 521 -13.06 11.62 3.17
C ILE A 521 -12.50 10.22 2.97
N ASN A 522 -11.59 10.09 2.04
CA ASN A 522 -10.97 8.83 1.66
C ASN A 522 -9.47 9.01 1.45
N SER A 523 -8.75 7.91 1.30
CA SER A 523 -7.34 7.92 0.91
C SER A 523 -7.15 7.05 -0.32
N VAL A 524 -6.29 7.48 -1.22
CA VAL A 524 -6.01 6.81 -2.48
C VAL A 524 -4.51 6.76 -2.72
N THR A 525 -4.06 5.72 -3.41
CA THR A 525 -2.68 5.61 -3.89
C THR A 525 -2.67 5.09 -5.33
N PHE A 526 -1.88 5.73 -6.18
CA PHE A 526 -1.68 5.39 -7.58
C PHE A 526 -0.19 5.25 -7.87
N THR A 527 0.45 4.28 -7.23
CA THR A 527 1.85 3.93 -7.51
C THR A 527 1.99 3.27 -8.86
N ALA A 528 3.19 3.28 -9.43
CA ALA A 528 3.45 2.74 -10.77
C ALA A 528 3.09 1.26 -10.94
N ASP A 529 3.14 0.47 -9.87
CA ASP A 529 2.74 -0.94 -9.83
C ASP A 529 1.24 -1.15 -9.55
N LYS A 530 0.48 -0.06 -9.34
CA LYS A 530 -0.95 -0.10 -8.99
C LYS A 530 -1.84 0.68 -9.96
N LEU A 531 -1.41 0.88 -11.20
CA LEU A 531 -2.21 1.62 -12.19
C LEU A 531 -3.57 0.95 -12.48
N MET A 532 -3.68 -0.37 -12.28
CA MET A 532 -4.95 -1.08 -12.31
C MET A 532 -5.99 -0.54 -11.30
N MET A 533 -5.56 0.22 -10.28
CA MET A 533 -6.49 0.84 -9.33
C MET A 533 -7.39 1.90 -9.96
N TYR A 534 -7.00 2.49 -11.11
CA TYR A 534 -7.90 3.40 -11.84
C TYR A 534 -9.17 2.68 -12.29
N SER A 535 -9.04 1.50 -12.88
CA SER A 535 -10.16 0.66 -13.27
C SER A 535 -10.99 0.21 -12.07
N ALA A 536 -10.37 -0.14 -10.95
CA ALA A 536 -11.09 -0.52 -9.74
C ALA A 536 -11.88 0.65 -9.11
N ARG A 537 -11.35 1.89 -9.21
CA ARG A 537 -11.90 3.07 -8.55
C ARG A 537 -12.89 3.85 -9.39
N TYR A 538 -12.73 3.89 -10.70
CA TYR A 538 -13.57 4.67 -11.61
C TYR A 538 -14.27 3.82 -12.67
N GLY A 539 -13.99 2.52 -12.70
CA GLY A 539 -14.55 1.59 -13.67
C GLY A 539 -15.92 1.04 -13.25
N VAL A 540 -16.52 0.34 -14.21
CA VAL A 540 -17.76 -0.41 -14.05
C VAL A 540 -17.52 -1.88 -14.37
N TYR A 541 -18.39 -2.75 -13.92
CA TYR A 541 -18.40 -4.14 -14.37
C TYR A 541 -18.91 -4.21 -15.81
N PRO A 542 -18.24 -5.00 -16.68
CA PRO A 542 -18.59 -5.05 -18.11
C PRO A 542 -20.02 -5.54 -18.42
N ASN A 543 -20.63 -6.26 -17.48
CA ASN A 543 -21.86 -7.05 -17.73
C ASN A 543 -23.16 -6.28 -17.57
N ASP A 544 -23.25 -5.44 -16.54
CA ASP A 544 -24.49 -4.81 -16.12
C ASP A 544 -24.35 -3.29 -15.98
N GLY A 545 -23.13 -2.76 -16.19
CA GLY A 545 -22.80 -1.34 -15.95
C GLY A 545 -22.78 -0.99 -14.47
N GLY A 546 -22.81 -1.97 -13.57
CA GLY A 546 -22.62 -1.77 -12.13
C GLY A 546 -21.25 -1.25 -11.81
N VAL A 547 -21.14 -0.33 -10.85
CA VAL A 547 -19.86 0.25 -10.44
C VAL A 547 -18.99 -0.80 -9.74
N ARG A 548 -17.67 -0.73 -9.97
CA ARG A 548 -16.71 -1.62 -9.31
C ARG A 548 -16.63 -1.36 -7.81
N LEU A 549 -16.14 -2.35 -7.06
CA LEU A 549 -16.11 -2.36 -5.60
C LEU A 549 -15.51 -1.11 -4.95
N PHE A 550 -14.50 -0.51 -5.56
CA PHE A 550 -13.84 0.70 -5.05
C PHE A 550 -14.33 1.99 -5.72
N ASN A 551 -15.32 1.92 -6.62
CA ASN A 551 -15.94 3.10 -7.23
C ASN A 551 -16.95 3.72 -6.27
N TYR A 552 -16.46 4.33 -5.21
CA TYR A 552 -17.30 4.93 -4.17
C TYR A 552 -18.01 6.20 -4.63
N SER A 553 -17.52 6.87 -5.68
CA SER A 553 -18.20 8.02 -6.29
C SER A 553 -19.48 7.63 -7.02
N GLY A 554 -19.61 6.38 -7.42
CA GLY A 554 -20.71 5.90 -8.24
C GLY A 554 -20.68 6.42 -9.68
N ILE A 555 -19.53 6.95 -10.14
CA ILE A 555 -19.40 7.47 -11.50
C ILE A 555 -19.53 6.37 -12.55
N VAL A 556 -20.27 6.68 -13.61
CA VAL A 556 -20.31 5.89 -14.84
C VAL A 556 -20.09 6.86 -16.01
N ASP A 557 -18.87 6.89 -16.51
CA ASP A 557 -18.45 7.76 -17.61
C ASP A 557 -17.77 6.92 -18.69
N GLU A 558 -18.40 6.83 -19.88
CA GLU A 558 -17.92 5.98 -20.97
C GLU A 558 -16.54 6.41 -21.48
N THR A 559 -16.28 7.72 -21.53
CA THR A 559 -14.99 8.25 -21.98
C THR A 559 -13.87 7.87 -20.98
N LEU A 560 -14.13 8.02 -19.69
CA LEU A 560 -13.16 7.65 -18.67
C LEU A 560 -12.86 6.15 -18.69
N ILE A 561 -13.89 5.32 -18.88
CA ILE A 561 -13.73 3.86 -18.98
C ILE A 561 -12.88 3.49 -20.19
N GLU A 562 -13.10 4.11 -21.35
CA GLU A 562 -12.31 3.89 -22.57
C GLU A 562 -10.84 4.32 -22.34
N MET A 563 -10.60 5.51 -21.79
CA MET A 563 -9.26 6.02 -21.50
C MET A 563 -8.49 5.10 -20.52
N ILE A 564 -9.14 4.61 -19.47
CA ILE A 564 -8.52 3.67 -18.53
C ILE A 564 -8.17 2.36 -19.25
N SER A 565 -9.07 1.86 -20.09
CA SER A 565 -8.82 0.63 -20.84
C SER A 565 -7.63 0.79 -21.81
N GLU A 566 -7.52 1.92 -22.52
CA GLU A 566 -6.39 2.23 -23.39
C GLU A 566 -5.08 2.29 -22.60
N MET A 567 -5.08 2.92 -21.43
CA MET A 567 -3.92 2.98 -20.55
C MET A 567 -3.48 1.59 -20.06
N GLU A 568 -4.43 0.74 -19.68
CA GLU A 568 -4.12 -0.62 -19.22
C GLU A 568 -3.57 -1.51 -20.35
N LEU A 569 -3.97 -1.24 -21.60
CA LEU A 569 -3.55 -1.99 -22.79
C LEU A 569 -2.32 -1.41 -23.50
N ALA A 570 -1.67 -0.39 -22.92
CA ALA A 570 -0.51 0.26 -23.51
C ALA A 570 0.63 -0.73 -23.77
N ALA A 571 1.34 -0.55 -24.89
CA ALA A 571 2.36 -1.48 -25.36
C ALA A 571 3.64 -1.45 -24.51
N ASP A 572 3.94 -0.31 -23.89
CA ASP A 572 5.11 -0.14 -23.03
C ASP A 572 4.85 0.86 -21.88
N THR A 573 5.78 0.93 -20.95
CA THR A 573 5.68 1.80 -19.77
C THR A 573 5.61 3.28 -20.13
N ALA A 574 6.30 3.73 -21.17
CA ALA A 574 6.32 5.14 -21.55
C ALA A 574 4.96 5.58 -22.12
N GLU A 575 4.37 4.76 -22.99
CA GLU A 575 3.01 4.95 -23.49
C GLU A 575 2.00 4.89 -22.35
N GLN A 576 2.12 3.90 -21.47
CA GLN A 576 1.23 3.75 -20.32
C GLN A 576 1.25 4.99 -19.41
N TYR A 577 2.44 5.53 -19.10
CA TYR A 577 2.56 6.72 -18.29
C TYR A 577 2.00 7.97 -18.99
N ALA A 578 2.15 8.05 -20.32
CA ALA A 578 1.55 9.14 -21.09
C ALA A 578 0.02 9.08 -21.02
N LEU A 579 -0.57 7.92 -21.27
CA LEU A 579 -2.02 7.70 -21.16
C LEU A 579 -2.52 7.89 -19.72
N CYS A 580 -1.74 7.46 -18.73
CA CYS A 580 -2.06 7.67 -17.32
C CYS A 580 -2.19 9.17 -16.98
N ARG A 581 -1.33 10.04 -17.52
CA ARG A 581 -1.44 11.49 -17.32
C ARG A 581 -2.73 12.07 -17.92
N GLU A 582 -3.14 11.57 -19.09
CA GLU A 582 -4.41 11.97 -19.70
C GLU A 582 -5.61 11.52 -18.85
N VAL A 583 -5.59 10.28 -18.33
CA VAL A 583 -6.60 9.78 -17.38
C VAL A 583 -6.68 10.66 -16.13
N GLN A 584 -5.53 10.96 -15.52
CA GLN A 584 -5.46 11.84 -14.35
C GLN A 584 -6.08 13.21 -14.62
N LYS A 585 -5.70 13.82 -15.73
CA LYS A 585 -6.21 15.13 -16.12
C LYS A 585 -7.72 15.11 -16.33
N TYR A 586 -8.24 14.07 -16.97
CA TYR A 586 -9.67 13.93 -17.20
C TYR A 586 -10.45 13.77 -15.86
N ILE A 587 -9.93 12.96 -14.92
CA ILE A 587 -10.53 12.81 -13.58
C ILE A 587 -10.54 14.15 -12.83
N ALA A 588 -9.44 14.90 -12.89
CA ALA A 588 -9.36 16.21 -12.26
C ALA A 588 -10.38 17.20 -12.83
N ASP A 589 -10.56 17.21 -14.17
CA ASP A 589 -11.53 18.08 -14.84
C ASP A 589 -13.00 17.73 -14.52
N LEU A 590 -13.28 16.51 -14.08
CA LEU A 590 -14.62 16.11 -13.62
C LEU A 590 -14.94 16.56 -12.18
N TYR A 591 -13.94 16.98 -11.42
CA TYR A 591 -14.08 17.38 -9.99
C TYR A 591 -14.81 16.35 -9.13
N ILE A 592 -14.62 15.06 -9.39
CA ILE A 592 -15.30 13.98 -8.66
C ILE A 592 -14.54 13.55 -7.39
N GLU A 593 -13.24 13.80 -7.36
CA GLU A 593 -12.38 13.52 -6.24
C GLU A 593 -11.31 14.60 -6.13
N LEU A 594 -11.33 15.34 -5.02
CA LEU A 594 -10.44 16.47 -4.80
C LEU A 594 -9.34 16.06 -3.82
N PRO A 595 -8.07 16.29 -4.16
CA PRO A 595 -6.97 16.10 -3.24
C PRO A 595 -7.04 17.13 -2.11
N LEU A 596 -6.76 16.69 -0.89
CA LEU A 596 -6.66 17.54 0.29
C LEU A 596 -5.21 17.74 0.69
N PHE A 597 -4.46 16.67 0.78
CA PHE A 597 -3.03 16.60 1.11
C PHE A 597 -2.53 15.15 1.03
N ALA A 598 -1.21 14.97 1.00
CA ALA A 598 -0.60 13.70 1.39
C ALA A 598 -0.04 13.83 2.81
N GLU A 599 -0.40 12.89 3.69
CA GLU A 599 0.18 12.82 5.03
C GLU A 599 1.59 12.26 4.95
N ASN A 600 2.48 12.72 5.84
CA ASN A 600 3.76 12.06 5.97
C ASN A 600 3.61 10.74 6.72
N THR A 601 4.31 9.71 6.27
CA THR A 601 4.59 8.54 7.08
C THR A 601 5.62 8.93 8.13
N ILE A 602 5.21 8.92 9.39
CA ILE A 602 6.05 9.38 10.50
C ILE A 602 6.47 8.18 11.34
N THR A 603 7.78 8.02 11.50
CA THR A 603 8.37 6.94 12.30
C THR A 603 9.44 7.52 13.23
N PHE A 604 9.48 7.06 14.46
CA PHE A 604 10.48 7.45 15.44
C PHE A 604 11.57 6.38 15.55
N TYR A 605 12.82 6.82 15.58
CA TYR A 605 13.99 5.97 15.70
C TYR A 605 15.08 6.65 16.53
N THR A 606 16.20 5.98 16.72
CA THR A 606 17.37 6.58 17.38
C THR A 606 18.68 6.04 16.78
N SER A 607 19.64 6.93 16.59
CA SER A 607 21.00 6.61 16.14
C SER A 607 21.99 6.44 17.32
N GLN A 608 21.53 6.01 18.49
CA GLN A 608 22.42 5.79 19.64
C GLN A 608 23.28 4.53 19.51
N LYS A 609 22.75 3.51 18.85
CA LYS A 609 23.40 2.20 18.69
C LYS A 609 23.66 1.87 17.21
N TRP A 610 22.73 2.22 16.34
CA TRP A 610 22.76 1.92 14.92
C TRP A 610 22.93 3.20 14.10
N ASP A 611 23.80 3.17 13.10
CA ASP A 611 23.97 4.23 12.09
C ASP A 611 23.72 3.66 10.70
N GLY A 612 23.51 4.53 9.69
CA GLY A 612 23.22 4.11 8.32
C GLY A 612 21.72 4.08 7.99
N TRP A 613 20.89 4.75 8.78
CA TRP A 613 19.47 4.95 8.47
C TRP A 613 19.29 5.77 7.19
N VAL A 614 18.38 5.34 6.32
CA VAL A 614 18.07 6.01 5.05
C VAL A 614 16.56 6.25 4.95
N GLU A 615 16.19 7.50 4.76
CA GLU A 615 14.79 7.90 4.50
C GLU A 615 14.43 7.64 3.04
N VAL A 616 13.22 7.12 2.80
CA VAL A 616 12.72 6.79 1.46
C VAL A 616 11.30 7.31 1.29
N GLU A 617 11.08 8.10 0.24
CA GLU A 617 9.74 8.58 -0.14
C GLU A 617 8.79 7.41 -0.38
N GLY A 618 7.53 7.58 0.02
CA GLY A 618 6.51 6.53 -0.08
C GLY A 618 6.69 5.36 0.88
N SER A 619 7.71 5.37 1.73
CA SER A 619 8.05 4.30 2.66
C SER A 619 8.23 4.85 4.09
N SER A 620 9.16 4.32 4.85
CA SER A 620 9.54 4.81 6.18
C SER A 620 11.04 4.67 6.34
N ILE A 621 11.55 4.95 7.54
CA ILE A 621 12.94 4.68 7.88
C ILE A 621 13.28 3.17 7.83
N TRP A 622 12.29 2.29 7.97
CA TRP A 622 12.45 0.85 7.78
C TRP A 622 12.22 0.48 6.32
N ASN A 623 13.30 0.36 5.59
CA ASN A 623 13.30 0.06 4.16
C ASN A 623 14.57 -0.72 3.78
N SER A 624 14.66 -1.16 2.52
CA SER A 624 15.79 -1.95 2.02
C SER A 624 17.12 -1.21 2.10
N TYR A 625 17.12 0.10 1.93
CA TYR A 625 18.34 0.90 2.02
C TYR A 625 18.82 1.01 3.48
N SER A 626 17.93 1.27 4.43
CA SER A 626 18.28 1.25 5.84
C SER A 626 18.84 -0.11 6.24
N ILE A 627 18.18 -1.20 5.89
CA ILE A 627 18.70 -2.55 6.21
C ILE A 627 20.07 -2.78 5.58
N ARG A 628 20.31 -2.29 4.36
CA ARG A 628 21.58 -2.44 3.65
C ARG A 628 22.74 -1.73 4.36
N TYR A 629 22.50 -0.54 4.87
CA TYR A 629 23.56 0.33 5.40
C TYR A 629 23.61 0.39 6.93
N LEU A 630 22.62 -0.15 7.63
CA LEU A 630 22.62 -0.20 9.09
C LEU A 630 23.81 -1.00 9.61
N HIS A 631 24.57 -0.37 10.51
CA HIS A 631 25.70 -1.00 11.20
C HIS A 631 25.74 -0.51 12.65
N GLU A 632 26.28 -1.35 13.55
CA GLU A 632 26.44 -0.98 14.95
C GLU A 632 27.58 0.01 15.12
N ILE A 633 27.35 1.11 15.85
CA ILE A 633 28.35 2.15 16.08
C ILE A 633 29.52 1.58 16.89
N GLY A 634 30.71 1.59 16.29
CA GLY A 634 31.94 1.12 16.93
C GLY A 634 32.20 -0.38 16.81
N ALA A 635 31.43 -1.07 15.96
CA ALA A 635 31.67 -2.47 15.59
C ALA A 635 32.91 -2.62 14.69
#